data_d5ec62fa6ba4f346ec6cbe44cd3f3dd3
#
_entry.id   d5ec62fa6ba4f346ec6cbe44cd3f3dd3
#
_cell.length_a   1.000
_cell.length_b   1.000
_cell.length_c   1.000
_cell.angle_alpha   90.00
_cell.angle_beta   90.00
_cell.angle_gamma   90.00
#
_symmetry.space_group_name_H-M   'P 1'
#
loop_
_entity.id
_entity.type
_entity.pdbx_description
1 polymer ?
#
loop_
_entity_poly.entity_id
_entity_poly.type
_entity_poly.pdbx_seq_one_letter_code
_entity_poly.pdbx_strand_id
1 'polypeptide(L)'
;MPLLDDLRQWLDEGKRRVGQVAILAPTETGKAGWSLCHMVDRATALAGGDGLEKSTDPEAARAIALYNDAGEYRPLRSSPDLRRGWLLEVADLSQLRLALDHLYPAALGLYRSLQRGEPGVTTFREKLQRQTGMYRSANRISDTRAQGLIRRVCNPEGGCLKRILWPISTEHDVFSLPPEKFLDRDAPPSADEIPLLCQEACNILVAEARVEARNEVIVIKE
;
A
#
# COMPACT_ATOMS: atom_id res chain seq x y z
N MET A 1 -24.08 -5.46 -1.11
CA MET A 1 -22.94 -4.81 -0.35
C MET A 1 -21.84 -4.54 -1.37
N PRO A 2 -21.67 -3.29 -1.82
CA PRO A 2 -20.85 -2.99 -3.02
C PRO A 2 -19.41 -3.50 -2.95
N LEU A 3 -18.81 -3.57 -1.77
CA LEU A 3 -17.40 -3.94 -1.62
C LEU A 3 -17.09 -5.45 -1.74
N LEU A 4 -18.06 -6.33 -1.49
CA LEU A 4 -17.90 -7.78 -1.74
C LEU A 4 -18.05 -8.08 -3.23
N ASP A 5 -18.90 -7.33 -3.90
CA ASP A 5 -19.08 -7.45 -5.35
C ASP A 5 -17.84 -6.95 -6.07
N ASP A 6 -17.22 -5.84 -5.60
CA ASP A 6 -15.94 -5.36 -6.09
C ASP A 6 -14.82 -6.40 -5.90
N LEU A 7 -14.74 -7.04 -4.72
CA LEU A 7 -13.74 -8.09 -4.47
C LEU A 7 -13.94 -9.28 -5.41
N ARG A 8 -15.20 -9.74 -5.56
CA ARG A 8 -15.52 -10.83 -6.48
C ARG A 8 -15.10 -10.50 -7.90
N GLN A 9 -15.46 -9.31 -8.40
CA GLN A 9 -15.10 -8.86 -9.73
C GLN A 9 -13.58 -8.89 -9.95
N TRP A 10 -12.76 -8.45 -8.97
CA TRP A 10 -11.30 -8.50 -9.11
C TRP A 10 -10.73 -9.89 -9.18
N LEU A 11 -11.29 -10.78 -8.38
CA LEU A 11 -10.88 -12.17 -8.42
C LEU A 11 -11.26 -12.82 -9.77
N ASP A 12 -12.40 -12.43 -10.34
CA ASP A 12 -12.87 -12.87 -11.66
C ASP A 12 -11.99 -12.26 -12.79
N GLU A 13 -11.47 -11.04 -12.60
CA GLU A 13 -10.47 -10.39 -13.47
C GLU A 13 -9.06 -11.04 -13.37
N GLY A 14 -8.88 -12.07 -12.55
CA GLY A 14 -7.60 -12.76 -12.37
C GLY A 14 -6.65 -12.10 -11.36
N LYS A 15 -7.09 -11.08 -10.61
CA LYS A 15 -6.27 -10.47 -9.56
C LYS A 15 -6.03 -11.46 -8.42
N ARG A 16 -4.76 -11.64 -8.06
CA ARG A 16 -4.31 -12.66 -7.08
C ARG A 16 -3.30 -12.12 -6.09
N ARG A 17 -3.05 -10.80 -6.10
CA ARG A 17 -2.05 -10.19 -5.24
C ARG A 17 -2.48 -8.82 -4.74
N VAL A 18 -2.26 -8.54 -3.46
CA VAL A 18 -2.38 -7.21 -2.85
C VAL A 18 -1.09 -6.92 -2.08
N GLY A 19 -0.26 -6.03 -2.58
CA GLY A 19 1.05 -5.77 -1.99
C GLY A 19 1.91 -7.04 -1.91
N GLN A 20 2.27 -7.48 -0.69
CA GLN A 20 3.04 -8.69 -0.46
C GLN A 20 2.17 -9.94 -0.19
N VAL A 21 0.87 -9.84 -0.28
CA VAL A 21 -0.06 -10.94 -0.02
C VAL A 21 -0.50 -11.60 -1.31
N ALA A 22 -0.25 -12.89 -1.44
CA ALA A 22 -0.82 -13.75 -2.48
C ALA A 22 -2.19 -14.27 -2.04
N ILE A 23 -3.13 -14.33 -2.98
CA ILE A 23 -4.47 -14.89 -2.82
C ILE A 23 -4.54 -16.14 -3.69
N LEU A 24 -4.77 -17.29 -3.07
CA LEU A 24 -4.88 -18.57 -3.76
C LEU A 24 -6.35 -18.98 -3.86
N ALA A 25 -6.79 -19.28 -5.07
CA ALA A 25 -8.16 -19.68 -5.31
C ALA A 25 -8.42 -21.14 -4.85
N PRO A 26 -9.67 -21.50 -4.55
CA PRO A 26 -10.06 -22.88 -4.24
C PRO A 26 -9.61 -23.88 -5.31
N THR A 27 -9.66 -23.48 -6.58
CA THR A 27 -9.22 -24.31 -7.73
C THR A 27 -7.70 -24.55 -7.76
N GLU A 28 -6.90 -23.64 -7.20
CA GLU A 28 -5.44 -23.76 -7.14
C GLU A 28 -5.00 -24.67 -6.00
N THR A 29 -5.73 -24.64 -4.88
CA THR A 29 -5.37 -25.36 -3.65
C THR A 29 -6.10 -26.69 -3.49
N GLY A 30 -7.16 -26.94 -4.27
CA GLY A 30 -8.05 -28.09 -4.08
C GLY A 30 -8.90 -28.02 -2.80
N LYS A 31 -8.93 -26.88 -2.10
CA LYS A 31 -9.69 -26.65 -0.87
C LYS A 31 -11.00 -25.94 -1.16
N ALA A 32 -11.95 -26.01 -0.24
CA ALA A 32 -13.27 -25.39 -0.41
C ALA A 32 -13.27 -23.86 -0.33
N GLY A 33 -12.24 -23.27 0.31
CA GLY A 33 -12.11 -21.84 0.57
C GLY A 33 -10.90 -21.18 -0.08
N TRP A 34 -10.68 -19.92 0.23
CA TRP A 34 -9.56 -19.13 -0.22
C TRP A 34 -8.37 -19.29 0.75
N SER A 35 -7.16 -19.13 0.23
CA SER A 35 -5.98 -19.10 1.07
C SER A 35 -5.18 -17.82 0.81
N LEU A 36 -4.58 -17.27 1.87
CA LEU A 36 -3.67 -16.12 1.80
C LEU A 36 -2.32 -16.53 2.38
N CYS A 37 -1.25 -16.04 1.78
CA CYS A 37 0.11 -16.21 2.30
C CYS A 37 0.98 -15.02 1.86
N HIS A 38 2.19 -14.93 2.41
CA HIS A 38 3.17 -14.01 1.85
C HIS A 38 3.58 -14.44 0.44
N MET A 39 3.84 -13.50 -0.47
CA MET A 39 4.21 -13.78 -1.87
C MET A 39 5.37 -14.75 -2.01
N VAL A 40 6.38 -14.66 -1.13
CA VAL A 40 7.56 -15.53 -1.13
C VAL A 40 7.17 -16.97 -0.80
N ASP A 41 6.13 -17.17 0.01
CA ASP A 41 5.68 -18.49 0.49
C ASP A 41 4.65 -19.13 -0.46
N ARG A 42 4.29 -18.47 -1.58
CA ARG A 42 3.24 -18.92 -2.49
C ARG A 42 3.46 -20.34 -3.00
N ALA A 43 4.68 -20.69 -3.39
CA ALA A 43 5.00 -22.04 -3.87
C ALA A 43 4.82 -23.09 -2.77
N THR A 44 5.26 -22.82 -1.55
CA THR A 44 5.09 -23.68 -0.38
C THR A 44 3.60 -23.85 -0.04
N ALA A 45 2.84 -22.77 -0.07
CA ALA A 45 1.39 -22.81 0.20
C ALA A 45 0.63 -23.67 -0.83
N LEU A 46 0.98 -23.58 -2.11
CA LEU A 46 0.40 -24.42 -3.18
C LEU A 46 0.78 -25.91 -3.02
N ALA A 47 1.97 -26.19 -2.49
CA ALA A 47 2.42 -27.57 -2.22
C ALA A 47 1.82 -28.17 -0.93
N GLY A 48 0.85 -27.50 -0.29
CA GLY A 48 0.20 -27.99 0.94
C GLY A 48 0.54 -27.18 2.20
N GLY A 49 1.48 -26.25 2.12
CA GLY A 49 1.82 -25.32 3.20
C GLY A 49 2.57 -25.98 4.37
N ASP A 50 3.39 -27.00 4.11
CA ASP A 50 4.22 -27.61 5.16
C ASP A 50 5.25 -26.60 5.66
N GLY A 51 5.40 -26.51 7.00
CA GLY A 51 6.27 -25.54 7.65
C GLY A 51 5.69 -24.12 7.78
N LEU A 52 4.51 -23.84 7.25
CA LEU A 52 3.81 -22.58 7.47
C LEU A 52 2.91 -22.66 8.71
N GLU A 53 2.84 -21.56 9.47
CA GLU A 53 1.89 -21.39 10.57
C GLU A 53 0.48 -21.26 9.97
N LYS A 54 -0.36 -22.27 10.17
CA LYS A 54 -1.71 -22.33 9.58
C LYS A 54 -2.74 -21.77 10.55
N SER A 55 -3.67 -20.95 10.02
CA SER A 55 -4.86 -20.48 10.74
C SER A 55 -6.07 -20.50 9.82
N THR A 56 -7.25 -20.71 10.40
CA THR A 56 -8.56 -20.57 9.73
C THR A 56 -9.34 -19.36 10.23
N ASP A 57 -8.78 -18.63 11.20
CA ASP A 57 -9.38 -17.43 11.75
C ASP A 57 -8.90 -16.19 10.96
N PRO A 58 -9.79 -15.46 10.26
CA PRO A 58 -9.43 -14.25 9.53
C PRO A 58 -8.85 -13.14 10.43
N GLU A 59 -9.17 -13.13 11.74
CA GLU A 59 -8.60 -12.18 12.71
C GLU A 59 -7.09 -12.40 12.96
N ALA A 60 -6.56 -13.60 12.69
CA ALA A 60 -5.11 -13.85 12.75
C ALA A 60 -4.32 -12.91 11.81
N ALA A 61 -4.93 -12.43 10.73
CA ALA A 61 -4.34 -11.44 9.84
C ALA A 61 -3.93 -10.14 10.56
N ARG A 62 -4.59 -9.79 11.66
CA ARG A 62 -4.23 -8.61 12.48
C ARG A 62 -2.84 -8.76 13.10
N ALA A 63 -2.53 -9.91 13.69
CA ALA A 63 -1.23 -10.17 14.29
C ALA A 63 -0.13 -10.21 13.20
N ILE A 64 -0.41 -10.85 12.06
CA ILE A 64 0.50 -10.88 10.90
C ILE A 64 0.80 -9.46 10.42
N ALA A 65 -0.19 -8.57 10.38
CA ALA A 65 -0.03 -7.20 9.92
C ALA A 65 0.75 -6.29 10.87
N LEU A 66 0.86 -6.63 12.15
CA LEU A 66 1.48 -5.79 13.18
C LEU A 66 2.99 -5.98 13.31
N TYR A 67 3.52 -7.13 12.94
CA TYR A 67 4.90 -7.49 13.18
C TYR A 67 5.62 -7.90 11.89
N ASN A 68 6.92 -7.63 11.82
CA ASN A 68 7.82 -8.12 10.77
C ASN A 68 8.38 -9.52 11.12
N ASP A 69 9.24 -10.08 10.25
CA ASP A 69 9.88 -11.40 10.47
C ASP A 69 10.77 -11.44 11.74
N ALA A 70 11.30 -10.29 12.16
CA ALA A 70 12.09 -10.19 13.40
C ALA A 70 11.23 -10.07 14.66
N GLY A 71 9.90 -10.03 14.53
CA GLY A 71 8.97 -9.83 15.64
C GLY A 71 8.86 -8.37 16.11
N GLU A 72 9.36 -7.43 15.33
CA GLU A 72 9.29 -6.00 15.63
C GLU A 72 7.99 -5.40 15.11
N TYR A 73 7.47 -4.40 15.83
CA TYR A 73 6.27 -3.69 15.43
C TYR A 73 6.46 -2.90 14.13
N ARG A 74 5.56 -3.12 13.17
CA ARG A 74 5.57 -2.42 11.88
C ARG A 74 4.85 -1.08 12.00
N PRO A 75 5.56 0.06 11.90
CA PRO A 75 4.94 1.38 11.97
C PRO A 75 4.06 1.68 10.74
N LEU A 76 4.38 1.07 9.59
CA LEU A 76 3.61 1.17 8.35
C LEU A 76 3.23 -0.23 7.87
N ARG A 77 1.92 -0.54 7.85
CA ARG A 77 1.41 -1.82 7.33
C ARG A 77 1.69 -2.06 5.85
N SER A 78 2.16 -1.06 5.14
CA SER A 78 2.54 -1.14 3.73
C SER A 78 4.05 -1.21 3.50
N SER A 79 4.86 -1.37 4.55
CA SER A 79 6.29 -1.57 4.42
C SER A 79 6.61 -2.96 3.83
N PRO A 80 7.80 -3.15 3.21
CA PRO A 80 8.14 -4.39 2.50
C PRO A 80 8.45 -5.57 3.42
N ASP A 81 8.37 -5.40 4.71
CA ASP A 81 8.73 -6.38 5.73
C ASP A 81 7.52 -7.06 6.39
N LEU A 82 6.45 -7.32 5.61
CA LEU A 82 5.36 -8.16 6.09
C LEU A 82 5.90 -9.53 6.49
N ARG A 83 5.55 -9.98 7.70
CA ARG A 83 5.95 -11.30 8.24
C ARG A 83 5.70 -12.42 7.23
N ARG A 84 6.63 -13.36 7.14
CA ARG A 84 6.57 -14.56 6.30
C ARG A 84 6.18 -15.79 7.13
N GLY A 85 6.10 -16.95 6.48
CA GLY A 85 5.92 -18.23 7.14
C GLY A 85 4.50 -18.49 7.66
N TRP A 86 3.49 -17.87 7.09
CA TRP A 86 2.09 -18.05 7.48
C TRP A 86 1.19 -18.43 6.29
N LEU A 87 0.12 -19.18 6.59
CA LEU A 87 -0.94 -19.57 5.67
C LEU A 87 -2.29 -19.39 6.36
N LEU A 88 -3.11 -18.48 5.85
CA LEU A 88 -4.44 -18.21 6.35
C LEU A 88 -5.48 -18.79 5.38
N GLU A 89 -6.29 -19.73 5.86
CA GLU A 89 -7.34 -20.39 5.09
C GLU A 89 -8.71 -19.85 5.52
N VAL A 90 -9.47 -19.29 4.59
CA VAL A 90 -10.75 -18.63 4.87
C VAL A 90 -11.86 -19.24 4.02
N ALA A 91 -13.04 -19.41 4.61
CA ALA A 91 -14.13 -20.18 4.00
C ALA A 91 -14.81 -19.45 2.84
N ASP A 92 -14.92 -18.11 2.92
CA ASP A 92 -15.72 -17.32 1.98
C ASP A 92 -15.11 -15.93 1.69
N LEU A 93 -15.73 -15.19 0.77
CA LEU A 93 -15.29 -13.86 0.37
C LEU A 93 -15.38 -12.82 1.49
N SER A 94 -16.28 -12.99 2.44
CA SER A 94 -16.43 -12.05 3.57
C SER A 94 -15.23 -12.16 4.50
N GLN A 95 -14.81 -13.38 4.80
CA GLN A 95 -13.62 -13.68 5.58
C GLN A 95 -12.33 -13.29 4.83
N LEU A 96 -12.26 -13.57 3.52
CA LEU A 96 -11.15 -13.13 2.67
C LEU A 96 -10.99 -11.61 2.74
N ARG A 97 -12.09 -10.88 2.60
CA ARG A 97 -12.07 -9.43 2.69
C ARG A 97 -11.63 -8.93 4.06
N LEU A 98 -12.16 -9.52 5.14
CA LEU A 98 -11.78 -9.15 6.50
C LEU A 98 -10.26 -9.31 6.71
N ALA A 99 -9.70 -10.44 6.29
CA ALA A 99 -8.27 -10.69 6.36
C ALA A 99 -7.45 -9.66 5.55
N LEU A 100 -7.87 -9.35 4.32
CA LEU A 100 -7.22 -8.33 3.48
C LEU A 100 -7.30 -6.93 4.09
N ASP A 101 -8.42 -6.56 4.71
CA ASP A 101 -8.58 -5.27 5.39
C ASP A 101 -7.70 -5.17 6.65
N HIS A 102 -7.39 -6.28 7.32
CA HIS A 102 -6.40 -6.31 8.40
C HIS A 102 -4.97 -6.15 7.89
N LEU A 103 -4.61 -6.84 6.80
CA LEU A 103 -3.27 -6.78 6.22
C LEU A 103 -2.97 -5.43 5.58
N TYR A 104 -3.88 -4.93 4.75
CA TYR A 104 -3.77 -3.67 4.04
C TYR A 104 -5.10 -2.88 4.09
N PRO A 105 -5.36 -2.14 5.17
CA PRO A 105 -6.64 -1.46 5.37
C PRO A 105 -7.05 -0.58 4.19
N ALA A 106 -8.29 -0.74 3.76
CA ALA A 106 -8.93 0.02 2.68
C ALA A 106 -8.24 -0.03 1.29
N ALA A 107 -7.24 -0.92 1.09
CA ALA A 107 -6.48 -0.97 -0.17
C ALA A 107 -7.39 -1.21 -1.38
N LEU A 108 -8.32 -2.14 -1.24
CA LEU A 108 -9.25 -2.51 -2.29
C LEU A 108 -10.22 -1.37 -2.63
N GLY A 109 -10.84 -0.77 -1.62
CA GLY A 109 -11.78 0.34 -1.80
C GLY A 109 -11.11 1.54 -2.47
N LEU A 110 -9.89 1.89 -2.02
CA LEU A 110 -9.15 3.00 -2.60
C LEU A 110 -8.78 2.76 -4.07
N TYR A 111 -8.33 1.55 -4.40
CA TYR A 111 -8.01 1.20 -5.79
C TYR A 111 -9.25 1.32 -6.70
N ARG A 112 -10.40 0.85 -6.23
CA ARG A 112 -11.64 0.96 -7.00
C ARG A 112 -12.12 2.41 -7.15
N SER A 113 -12.03 3.20 -6.10
CA SER A 113 -12.32 4.63 -6.16
C SER A 113 -11.42 5.36 -7.16
N LEU A 114 -10.12 5.01 -7.20
CA LEU A 114 -9.21 5.57 -8.18
C LEU A 114 -9.62 5.21 -9.62
N GLN A 115 -9.97 3.96 -9.87
CA GLN A 115 -10.44 3.52 -11.20
C GLN A 115 -11.71 4.25 -11.66
N ARG A 116 -12.56 4.65 -10.70
CA ARG A 116 -13.78 5.44 -10.96
C ARG A 116 -13.52 6.95 -11.07
N GLY A 117 -12.29 7.40 -10.86
CA GLY A 117 -11.96 8.83 -10.85
C GLY A 117 -12.53 9.60 -9.64
N GLU A 118 -12.90 8.90 -8.55
CA GLU A 118 -13.52 9.50 -7.37
C GLU A 118 -12.54 10.27 -6.45
N PRO A 119 -11.25 9.88 -6.29
CA PRO A 119 -10.35 10.59 -5.40
C PRO A 119 -10.01 11.99 -5.89
N GLY A 120 -10.28 12.99 -5.07
CA GLY A 120 -9.70 14.31 -5.22
C GLY A 120 -8.21 14.25 -4.87
N VAL A 121 -7.34 14.57 -5.82
CA VAL A 121 -5.89 14.56 -5.62
C VAL A 121 -5.39 16.00 -5.53
N THR A 122 -4.65 16.31 -4.45
CA THR A 122 -4.01 17.61 -4.22
C THR A 122 -2.50 17.47 -4.33
N THR A 123 -1.78 18.58 -4.53
CA THR A 123 -0.32 18.58 -4.61
C THR A 123 0.33 18.13 -3.30
N PHE A 124 1.60 17.71 -3.36
CA PHE A 124 2.37 17.36 -2.16
C PHE A 124 2.42 18.49 -1.15
N ARG A 125 2.60 19.74 -1.59
CA ARG A 125 2.61 20.92 -0.70
C ARG A 125 1.30 21.11 0.03
N GLU A 126 0.17 21.02 -0.66
CA GLU A 126 -1.15 21.12 -0.03
C GLU A 126 -1.40 19.99 0.96
N LYS A 127 -0.95 18.76 0.65
CA LYS A 127 -1.00 17.63 1.58
C LYS A 127 -0.20 17.93 2.86
N LEU A 128 1.03 18.47 2.73
CA LEU A 128 1.84 18.86 3.87
C LEU A 128 1.22 20.01 4.66
N GLN A 129 0.65 21.02 4.00
CA GLN A 129 0.02 22.16 4.67
C GLN A 129 -1.13 21.74 5.59
N ARG A 130 -1.84 20.67 5.24
CA ARG A 130 -2.93 20.10 6.05
C ARG A 130 -2.42 19.31 7.27
N GLN A 131 -1.14 18.96 7.32
CA GLN A 131 -0.55 18.25 8.46
C GLN A 131 -0.21 19.21 9.60
N THR A 132 -0.52 18.81 10.83
CA THR A 132 -0.28 19.61 12.02
C THR A 132 1.18 20.09 12.09
N GLY A 133 1.37 21.39 12.19
CA GLY A 133 2.68 22.02 12.32
C GLY A 133 3.50 22.12 11.03
N MET A 134 2.96 21.72 9.87
CA MET A 134 3.63 21.81 8.57
C MET A 134 3.25 23.05 7.75
N TYR A 135 2.16 23.75 8.08
CA TYR A 135 1.64 24.87 7.30
C TYR A 135 2.66 26.01 7.09
N ARG A 136 3.60 26.23 8.02
CA ARG A 136 4.66 27.22 7.90
C ARG A 136 5.90 26.72 7.14
N SER A 137 6.06 25.41 7.04
CA SER A 137 7.26 24.78 6.49
C SER A 137 7.06 24.25 5.07
N ALA A 138 5.82 23.95 4.69
CA ALA A 138 5.50 23.31 3.41
C ALA A 138 5.98 24.15 2.21
N ASN A 139 5.84 25.50 2.28
CA ASN A 139 6.25 26.39 1.21
C ASN A 139 7.78 26.55 1.08
N ARG A 140 8.55 26.08 2.07
CA ARG A 140 10.02 26.10 2.05
C ARG A 140 10.61 24.90 1.31
N ILE A 141 9.80 23.90 0.99
CA ILE A 141 10.26 22.70 0.29
C ILE A 141 10.03 22.94 -1.21
N SER A 142 11.12 23.11 -1.96
CA SER A 142 11.06 23.21 -3.42
C SER A 142 10.61 21.89 -4.06
N ASP A 143 10.14 21.93 -5.30
CA ASP A 143 9.69 20.73 -6.01
C ASP A 143 10.82 19.70 -6.19
N THR A 144 12.05 20.17 -6.45
CA THR A 144 13.23 19.29 -6.54
C THR A 144 13.49 18.57 -5.21
N ARG A 145 13.39 19.26 -4.08
CA ARG A 145 13.55 18.65 -2.74
C ARG A 145 12.40 17.71 -2.42
N ALA A 146 11.17 18.07 -2.79
CA ALA A 146 10.01 17.18 -2.65
C ALA A 146 10.19 15.88 -3.44
N GLN A 147 10.72 15.95 -4.66
CA GLN A 147 11.08 14.76 -5.44
C GLN A 147 12.14 13.90 -4.73
N GLY A 148 13.19 14.53 -4.22
CA GLY A 148 14.24 13.85 -3.45
C GLY A 148 13.70 13.15 -2.20
N LEU A 149 12.81 13.82 -1.46
CA LEU A 149 12.11 13.24 -0.31
C LEU A 149 11.29 12.02 -0.68
N ILE A 150 10.48 12.13 -1.73
CA ILE A 150 9.61 11.04 -2.18
C ILE A 150 10.44 9.85 -2.65
N ARG A 151 11.52 10.07 -3.41
CA ARG A 151 12.43 8.99 -3.82
C ARG A 151 13.05 8.28 -2.63
N ARG A 152 13.51 9.03 -1.61
CA ARG A 152 14.17 8.48 -0.42
C ARG A 152 13.19 7.75 0.51
N VAL A 153 12.00 8.32 0.74
CA VAL A 153 11.05 7.79 1.76
C VAL A 153 10.06 6.81 1.16
N CYS A 154 9.62 7.06 -0.08
CA CYS A 154 8.54 6.31 -0.70
C CYS A 154 9.02 5.37 -1.81
N ASN A 155 10.32 5.21 -2.01
CA ASN A 155 10.87 4.29 -3.02
C ASN A 155 10.57 2.84 -2.63
N PRO A 156 10.12 1.98 -3.56
CA PRO A 156 9.95 0.56 -3.33
C PRO A 156 11.19 -0.14 -2.76
N GLU A 157 12.38 0.24 -3.22
CA GLU A 157 13.65 -0.27 -2.67
C GLU A 157 13.96 0.27 -1.27
N GLY A 158 13.40 1.42 -0.90
CA GLY A 158 13.62 2.10 0.39
C GLY A 158 12.60 1.79 1.46
N GLY A 159 11.58 0.98 1.19
CA GLY A 159 10.71 0.49 2.24
C GLY A 159 9.22 0.74 2.13
N CYS A 160 8.70 1.61 1.26
CA CYS A 160 7.27 1.79 1.11
C CYS A 160 6.74 1.17 -0.19
N LEU A 161 5.77 0.26 -0.05
CA LEU A 161 5.12 -0.40 -1.19
C LEU A 161 3.99 0.44 -1.80
N LYS A 162 3.55 1.54 -1.14
CA LYS A 162 2.46 2.36 -1.63
C LYS A 162 2.91 3.24 -2.79
N ARG A 163 2.05 3.35 -3.79
CA ARG A 163 2.18 4.30 -4.88
C ARG A 163 1.47 5.59 -4.50
N ILE A 164 2.12 6.72 -4.68
CA ILE A 164 1.52 8.01 -4.34
C ILE A 164 0.53 8.46 -5.42
N LEU A 165 -0.55 9.12 -4.98
CA LEU A 165 -1.62 9.63 -5.84
C LEU A 165 -1.63 11.16 -5.96
N TRP A 166 -0.57 11.84 -5.50
CA TRP A 166 -0.50 13.30 -5.61
C TRP A 166 0.71 13.72 -6.45
N PRO A 167 0.59 14.79 -7.25
CA PRO A 167 1.72 15.36 -7.95
C PRO A 167 2.65 16.09 -6.97
N ILE A 168 3.91 16.21 -7.34
CA ILE A 168 4.90 16.97 -6.58
C ILE A 168 4.77 18.46 -6.87
N SER A 169 4.53 18.82 -8.14
CA SER A 169 4.45 20.16 -8.65
C SER A 169 2.99 20.62 -8.82
N THR A 170 2.77 21.93 -8.77
CA THR A 170 1.48 22.55 -9.07
C THR A 170 1.19 22.68 -10.57
N GLU A 171 2.19 22.39 -11.42
CA GLU A 171 2.06 22.55 -12.88
C GLU A 171 1.21 21.46 -13.56
N HIS A 172 0.91 20.38 -12.84
CA HIS A 172 0.12 19.27 -13.36
C HIS A 172 -1.28 19.30 -12.77
N ASP A 173 -2.26 19.53 -13.62
CA ASP A 173 -3.67 19.27 -13.29
C ASP A 173 -3.89 17.76 -13.18
N VAL A 174 -4.05 17.30 -11.96
CA VAL A 174 -4.14 15.88 -11.63
C VAL A 174 -5.42 15.25 -12.17
N PHE A 175 -6.49 16.02 -12.27
CA PHE A 175 -7.77 15.53 -12.81
C PHE A 175 -7.70 15.20 -14.30
N SER A 176 -6.68 15.72 -15.02
CA SER A 176 -6.45 15.41 -16.42
C SER A 176 -5.54 14.20 -16.65
N LEU A 177 -4.91 13.66 -15.59
CA LEU A 177 -4.02 12.50 -15.71
C LEU A 177 -4.81 11.20 -15.60
N PRO A 178 -4.62 10.27 -16.54
CA PRO A 178 -5.23 8.96 -16.43
C PRO A 178 -4.71 8.19 -15.20
N PRO A 179 -5.56 7.35 -14.57
CA PRO A 179 -5.20 6.62 -13.35
C PRO A 179 -3.89 5.83 -13.44
N GLU A 180 -3.57 5.27 -14.59
CA GLU A 180 -2.35 4.52 -14.87
C GLU A 180 -1.07 5.34 -14.67
N LYS A 181 -1.11 6.66 -14.90
CA LYS A 181 0.04 7.53 -14.64
C LYS A 181 0.39 7.67 -13.15
N PHE A 182 -0.58 7.47 -12.27
CA PHE A 182 -0.33 7.40 -10.83
C PHE A 182 0.18 6.05 -10.38
N LEU A 183 -0.11 5.02 -11.17
CA LEU A 183 0.33 3.65 -10.90
C LEU A 183 1.74 3.38 -11.42
N ASP A 184 2.16 4.16 -12.44
CA ASP A 184 3.48 4.01 -13.05
C ASP A 184 4.53 4.72 -12.18
N ARG A 185 5.16 3.94 -11.33
CA ARG A 185 6.40 4.26 -10.65
C ARG A 185 7.41 3.21 -11.09
N ASP A 186 8.19 3.51 -12.13
CA ASP A 186 9.28 2.69 -12.65
C ASP A 186 8.86 1.29 -13.17
N ALA A 187 7.66 0.80 -12.83
CA ALA A 187 7.04 -0.39 -13.42
C ALA A 187 5.52 -0.38 -13.22
N PRO A 188 4.73 -0.74 -14.24
CA PRO A 188 3.30 -0.96 -14.06
C PRO A 188 3.07 -2.13 -13.09
N PRO A 189 1.95 -2.13 -12.34
CA PRO A 189 1.58 -3.32 -11.56
C PRO A 189 1.37 -4.51 -12.51
N SER A 190 1.74 -5.71 -12.05
CA SER A 190 1.44 -6.92 -12.81
C SER A 190 -0.08 -7.10 -13.00
N ALA A 191 -0.47 -7.84 -14.03
CA ALA A 191 -1.89 -8.03 -14.35
C ALA A 191 -2.71 -8.62 -13.18
N ASP A 192 -2.07 -9.42 -12.34
CA ASP A 192 -2.66 -10.08 -11.16
C ASP A 192 -2.54 -9.24 -9.87
N GLU A 193 -1.96 -8.04 -9.92
CA GLU A 193 -1.69 -7.21 -8.75
C GLU A 193 -2.73 -6.10 -8.57
N ILE A 194 -3.16 -5.91 -7.31
CA ILE A 194 -3.82 -4.69 -6.86
C ILE A 194 -2.76 -3.84 -6.16
N PRO A 195 -2.39 -2.68 -6.70
CA PRO A 195 -1.35 -1.84 -6.11
C PRO A 195 -1.83 -1.22 -4.79
N LEU A 196 -0.94 -1.05 -3.85
CA LEU A 196 -1.19 -0.26 -2.66
C LEU A 196 -1.06 1.23 -3.00
N LEU A 197 -2.09 2.01 -2.70
CA LEU A 197 -2.16 3.43 -3.02
C LEU A 197 -2.04 4.29 -1.77
N CYS A 198 -1.41 5.45 -1.89
CA CYS A 198 -1.23 6.41 -0.81
C CYS A 198 -1.86 7.74 -1.20
N GLN A 199 -2.90 8.15 -0.48
CA GLN A 199 -3.59 9.43 -0.67
C GLN A 199 -2.98 10.58 0.13
N GLU A 200 -2.24 10.27 1.22
CA GLU A 200 -1.78 11.26 2.18
C GLU A 200 -0.30 11.07 2.54
N ALA A 201 0.36 12.16 2.90
CA ALA A 201 1.70 12.10 3.45
C ALA A 201 1.66 11.37 4.81
N CYS A 202 2.39 10.25 4.92
CA CYS A 202 2.51 9.51 6.17
C CYS A 202 3.40 10.23 7.18
N ASN A 203 3.34 9.81 8.44
CA ASN A 203 4.14 10.40 9.52
C ASN A 203 5.64 10.39 9.25
N ILE A 204 6.17 9.36 8.58
CA ILE A 204 7.59 9.28 8.20
C ILE A 204 7.92 10.37 7.19
N LEU A 205 7.15 10.49 6.11
CA LEU A 205 7.34 11.52 5.11
C LEU A 205 7.21 12.94 5.69
N VAL A 206 6.25 13.14 6.60
CA VAL A 206 6.07 14.43 7.32
C VAL A 206 7.27 14.73 8.22
N ALA A 207 7.80 13.74 8.92
CA ALA A 207 8.99 13.91 9.77
C ALA A 207 10.22 14.33 8.93
N GLU A 208 10.49 13.62 7.83
CA GLU A 208 11.58 13.96 6.90
C GLU A 208 11.40 15.34 6.26
N ALA A 209 10.17 15.69 5.87
CA ALA A 209 9.85 17.00 5.33
C ALA A 209 10.11 18.14 6.35
N ARG A 210 9.90 17.88 7.65
CA ARG A 210 10.24 18.85 8.70
C ARG A 210 11.75 19.07 8.83
N VAL A 211 12.54 18.02 8.67
CA VAL A 211 14.00 18.10 8.66
C VAL A 211 14.46 18.92 7.46
N GLU A 212 13.95 18.61 6.28
CA GLU A 212 14.28 19.30 5.03
C GLU A 212 13.96 20.80 5.10
N ALA A 213 12.74 21.15 5.59
CA ALA A 213 12.33 22.54 5.73
C ALA A 213 13.18 23.36 6.75
N ARG A 214 13.79 22.68 7.73
CA ARG A 214 14.73 23.34 8.68
C ARG A 214 16.08 23.60 8.06
N ASN A 215 16.60 22.68 7.28
CA ASN A 215 17.89 22.79 6.62
C ASN A 215 17.92 23.96 5.63
N GLU A 216 16.79 24.31 5.00
CA GLU A 216 16.69 25.43 4.07
C GLU A 216 16.87 26.81 4.75
N VAL A 217 16.48 26.93 6.01
CA VAL A 217 16.66 28.19 6.79
C VAL A 217 18.12 28.50 7.07
N ILE A 218 18.98 27.49 7.11
CA ILE A 218 20.41 27.63 7.40
C ILE A 218 21.15 28.17 6.16
N VAL A 219 20.77 27.73 4.97
CA VAL A 219 21.41 28.12 3.69
C VAL A 219 21.09 29.56 3.28
N ILE A 220 19.99 30.14 3.75
CA ILE A 220 19.58 31.54 3.45
C ILE A 220 20.23 32.54 4.40
N LYS A 221 20.92 32.09 5.45
CA LYS A 221 21.57 32.96 6.47
C LYS A 221 23.11 33.14 6.29
N GLU A 222 23.67 32.47 5.29
CA GLU A 222 25.06 32.69 4.84
C GLU A 222 25.08 33.64 3.61
#